data_29ebd2a23f606c694625cb231e9bed79
#
_entry.id   29ebd2a23f606c694625cb231e9bed79
#
_cell.length_a   1.000
_cell.length_b   1.000
_cell.length_c   1.000
_cell.angle_alpha   90.00
_cell.angle_beta   90.00
_cell.angle_gamma   90.00
#
_symmetry.space_group_name_H-M   'P 1'
#
loop_
_entity.id
_entity.type
_entity.pdbx_description
1 polymer ?
#
loop_
_entity_poly.entity_id
_entity_poly.type
_entity_poly.pdbx_seq_one_letter_code
_entity_poly.pdbx_strand_id
1 'polypeptide(L)'
;MNRLLILFCFLFPIWILSQEKITISGYINEAESGENLIGSTVYDLKSGKGTVTNDYGFFSLTLPKDSIQLRISFVGYQTQIFEEYPENDLVINFSLSDQMLDEIEILSSKEEQIHLKTEMSTIDLSIEKVKILPALFGENDIMKTIQLLPGVQTGSEGTSGLYVRGGGPDQNLILLDGVPVYNASHLFGFFSVFNSDAINSTKLVKGGFPSRYGGRLSSVIDIKMKEGNMKKFQGQGSIGLIASKISLEGPIIKDKTSFIISARRTYLDILARPFIAAAQKNSSSKNTGGYYFYDLNGKINHKISEKHRLYLSHYMGDDRFYLNVSDNYSNDSINGSNTFNSELKWGNIISALRWNYMPSNKIFINTTLRYSKYNFLTGIGVDNSETINGIS
;
A
#
# COMPACT_ATOMS: atom_id res chain seq x y z
N MET A 1 35.44 50.08 -42.54
CA MET A 1 36.08 49.70 -41.26
C MET A 1 35.12 49.31 -40.15
N ASN A 2 33.93 49.91 -40.06
CA ASN A 2 33.00 49.61 -38.95
C ASN A 2 32.22 48.27 -39.03
N ARG A 3 32.13 47.63 -40.18
CA ARG A 3 31.44 46.31 -40.31
C ARG A 3 32.33 45.13 -39.88
N LEU A 4 33.63 45.26 -39.91
CA LEU A 4 34.54 44.21 -39.45
C LEU A 4 34.66 44.17 -37.94
N LEU A 5 34.45 45.30 -37.26
CA LEU A 5 34.46 45.39 -35.80
C LEU A 5 33.24 44.72 -35.14
N ILE A 6 32.08 44.78 -35.81
CA ILE A 6 30.86 44.13 -35.34
C ILE A 6 30.91 42.62 -35.46
N LEU A 7 31.59 42.10 -36.52
CA LEU A 7 31.80 40.65 -36.71
C LEU A 7 32.75 40.08 -35.65
N PHE A 8 33.74 40.88 -35.18
CA PHE A 8 34.67 40.45 -34.14
C PHE A 8 34.05 40.37 -32.74
N CYS A 9 33.06 41.18 -32.44
CA CYS A 9 32.26 41.11 -31.20
C CYS A 9 31.39 39.87 -31.11
N PHE A 10 30.94 39.27 -32.25
CA PHE A 10 30.17 38.02 -32.27
C PHE A 10 31.02 36.77 -32.18
N LEU A 11 32.36 36.89 -32.34
CA LEU A 11 33.31 35.77 -32.22
C LEU A 11 33.96 35.66 -30.86
N PHE A 12 33.67 36.54 -29.90
CA PHE A 12 34.05 36.32 -28.52
C PHE A 12 33.23 35.13 -28.00
N PRO A 13 33.88 33.95 -27.76
CA PRO A 13 33.19 32.91 -27.04
C PRO A 13 32.80 33.49 -25.67
N ILE A 14 31.51 33.62 -25.40
CA ILE A 14 31.04 33.82 -24.05
C ILE A 14 31.52 32.58 -23.30
N TRP A 15 32.64 32.72 -22.60
CA TRP A 15 33.05 31.74 -21.62
C TRP A 15 31.97 31.77 -20.55
N ILE A 16 30.90 30.99 -20.79
CA ILE A 16 29.98 30.64 -19.76
C ILE A 16 30.83 29.92 -18.75
N LEU A 17 31.15 30.58 -17.64
CA LEU A 17 31.72 29.98 -16.45
C LEU A 17 30.68 28.94 -15.99
N SER A 18 30.75 27.76 -16.57
CA SER A 18 29.94 26.65 -16.11
C SER A 18 30.43 26.33 -14.71
N GLN A 19 29.67 26.79 -13.73
CA GLN A 19 29.93 26.44 -12.34
C GLN A 19 29.99 24.92 -12.23
N GLU A 20 31.12 24.38 -11.80
CA GLU A 20 31.24 22.94 -11.58
C GLU A 20 30.13 22.47 -10.64
N LYS A 21 29.47 21.38 -11.00
CA LYS A 21 28.36 20.82 -10.24
C LYS A 21 28.71 19.41 -9.77
N ILE A 22 28.28 19.11 -8.57
CA ILE A 22 28.37 17.79 -7.97
C ILE A 22 26.97 17.23 -7.74
N THR A 23 26.83 15.92 -7.76
CA THR A 23 25.58 15.24 -7.48
C THR A 23 25.74 14.36 -6.25
N ILE A 24 24.86 14.57 -5.27
CA ILE A 24 24.75 13.75 -4.07
C ILE A 24 23.52 12.88 -4.22
N SER A 25 23.68 11.59 -4.00
CA SER A 25 22.60 10.63 -4.11
C SER A 25 22.69 9.55 -3.04
N GLY A 26 21.59 8.85 -2.79
CA GLY A 26 21.56 7.75 -1.84
C GLY A 26 20.17 7.43 -1.37
N TYR A 27 20.07 6.70 -0.26
CA TYR A 27 18.81 6.30 0.35
C TYR A 27 18.66 6.91 1.73
N ILE A 28 17.43 7.19 2.12
CA ILE A 28 17.05 7.59 3.47
C ILE A 28 16.23 6.47 4.08
N ASN A 29 16.68 5.95 5.21
CA ASN A 29 16.08 4.81 5.89
C ASN A 29 15.73 5.18 7.34
N GLU A 30 14.79 4.45 7.92
CA GLU A 30 14.56 4.43 9.35
C GLU A 30 15.72 3.73 10.08
N ALA A 31 16.20 4.31 11.17
CA ALA A 31 17.35 3.79 11.89
C ALA A 31 17.07 2.46 12.60
N GLU A 32 15.83 2.21 13.04
CA GLU A 32 15.48 1.01 13.81
C GLU A 32 15.16 -0.21 12.93
N SER A 33 14.50 -0.01 11.80
CA SER A 33 14.07 -1.11 10.91
C SER A 33 14.96 -1.27 9.68
N GLY A 34 15.58 -0.17 9.22
CA GLY A 34 16.24 -0.09 7.93
C GLY A 34 15.27 0.06 6.75
N GLU A 35 13.98 0.27 7.02
CA GLU A 35 12.95 0.51 6.00
C GLU A 35 13.16 1.86 5.32
N ASN A 36 12.91 1.94 4.01
CA ASN A 36 13.11 3.16 3.25
C ASN A 36 12.04 4.22 3.60
N LEU A 37 12.45 5.46 3.84
CA LEU A 37 11.58 6.59 4.11
C LEU A 37 11.20 7.31 2.81
N ILE A 38 9.94 7.21 2.44
CA ILE A 38 9.37 7.77 1.20
C ILE A 38 8.93 9.21 1.45
N GLY A 39 9.36 10.16 0.60
CA GLY A 39 8.99 11.57 0.73
C GLY A 39 9.81 12.35 1.74
N SER A 40 10.92 11.80 2.25
CA SER A 40 11.88 12.52 3.09
C SER A 40 12.52 13.67 2.34
N THR A 41 12.69 14.80 2.99
CA THR A 41 13.26 16.01 2.40
C THR A 41 14.76 16.06 2.61
N VAL A 42 15.51 16.33 1.53
CA VAL A 42 16.94 16.67 1.55
C VAL A 42 17.08 18.10 1.03
N TYR A 43 17.54 19.00 1.86
CA TYR A 43 17.62 20.43 1.53
C TYR A 43 19.00 21.00 1.88
N ASP A 44 19.67 21.60 0.92
CA ASP A 44 20.94 22.29 1.17
C ASP A 44 20.70 23.71 1.64
N LEU A 45 21.13 23.99 2.86
CA LEU A 45 20.94 25.28 3.53
C LEU A 45 21.73 26.41 2.88
N LYS A 46 22.83 26.10 2.17
CA LYS A 46 23.70 27.08 1.52
C LYS A 46 23.20 27.51 0.16
N SER A 47 22.88 26.55 -0.72
CA SER A 47 22.42 26.84 -2.08
C SER A 47 20.90 27.10 -2.15
N GLY A 48 20.14 26.76 -1.12
CA GLY A 48 18.70 26.86 -1.13
C GLY A 48 18.00 25.83 -2.04
N LYS A 49 18.70 24.76 -2.47
CA LYS A 49 18.15 23.72 -3.31
C LYS A 49 17.81 22.49 -2.50
N GLY A 50 16.74 21.81 -2.90
CA GLY A 50 16.31 20.59 -2.25
C GLY A 50 15.69 19.57 -3.20
N THR A 51 15.52 18.38 -2.68
CA THR A 51 14.82 17.27 -3.32
C THR A 51 14.09 16.46 -2.25
N VAL A 52 13.21 15.55 -2.69
CA VAL A 52 12.56 14.59 -1.80
C VAL A 52 12.89 13.18 -2.26
N THR A 53 12.87 12.22 -1.33
CA THR A 53 13.04 10.82 -1.70
C THR A 53 11.86 10.35 -2.53
N ASN A 54 12.14 9.51 -3.54
CA ASN A 54 11.12 8.87 -4.36
C ASN A 54 10.40 7.74 -3.60
N ASP A 55 9.47 7.04 -4.28
CA ASP A 55 8.70 5.91 -3.73
C ASP A 55 9.56 4.72 -3.23
N TYR A 56 10.88 4.82 -3.30
CA TYR A 56 11.85 3.80 -2.90
C TYR A 56 12.90 4.33 -1.90
N GLY A 57 12.66 5.52 -1.35
CA GLY A 57 13.59 6.16 -0.42
C GLY A 57 14.88 6.70 -1.07
N PHE A 58 14.98 6.69 -2.41
CA PHE A 58 16.14 7.20 -3.13
C PHE A 58 16.00 8.70 -3.39
N PHE A 59 17.10 9.45 -3.21
CA PHE A 59 17.22 10.87 -3.58
C PHE A 59 18.42 11.10 -4.48
N SER A 60 18.36 12.17 -5.27
CA SER A 60 19.49 12.70 -6.04
C SER A 60 19.35 14.21 -6.09
N LEU A 61 20.42 14.93 -5.69
CA LEU A 61 20.47 16.39 -5.61
C LEU A 61 21.77 16.89 -6.25
N THR A 62 21.64 17.72 -7.28
CA THR A 62 22.77 18.34 -7.97
C THR A 62 22.96 19.77 -7.51
N LEU A 63 24.13 20.06 -6.93
CA LEU A 63 24.50 21.32 -6.31
C LEU A 63 25.71 21.93 -7.01
N PRO A 64 25.98 23.26 -6.84
CA PRO A 64 27.28 23.81 -7.14
C PRO A 64 28.38 23.09 -6.35
N LYS A 65 29.58 22.97 -6.93
CA LYS A 65 30.73 22.41 -6.25
C LYS A 65 31.25 23.41 -5.23
N ASP A 66 30.74 23.29 -4.02
CA ASP A 66 31.08 24.11 -2.86
C ASP A 66 30.86 23.30 -1.58
N SER A 67 31.16 23.86 -0.44
CA SER A 67 30.76 23.26 0.82
C SER A 67 29.23 23.16 0.91
N ILE A 68 28.74 21.98 1.24
CA ILE A 68 27.32 21.68 1.37
C ILE A 68 26.93 21.57 2.84
N GLN A 69 25.67 21.94 3.14
CA GLN A 69 25.07 21.73 4.45
C GLN A 69 23.67 21.19 4.25
N LEU A 70 23.56 19.87 4.21
CA LEU A 70 22.32 19.17 3.97
C LEU A 70 21.52 19.03 5.26
N ARG A 71 20.27 19.47 5.24
CA ARG A 71 19.25 19.16 6.23
C ARG A 71 18.37 18.02 5.72
N ILE A 72 18.38 16.90 6.42
CA ILE A 72 17.59 15.72 6.14
C ILE A 72 16.46 15.68 7.17
N SER A 73 15.20 15.64 6.70
CA SER A 73 14.03 15.65 7.58
C SER A 73 12.88 14.80 7.05
N PHE A 74 12.17 14.18 7.98
CA PHE A 74 10.93 13.46 7.72
C PHE A 74 9.98 13.63 8.92
N VAL A 75 8.67 13.64 8.67
CA VAL A 75 7.67 13.87 9.74
C VAL A 75 7.72 12.70 10.75
N GLY A 76 7.86 13.02 12.03
CA GLY A 76 7.98 12.03 13.10
C GLY A 76 9.41 11.58 13.41
N TYR A 77 10.42 12.10 12.69
CA TYR A 77 11.82 11.72 12.84
C TYR A 77 12.70 12.91 13.21
N GLN A 78 13.80 12.62 13.90
CA GLN A 78 14.80 13.64 14.22
C GLN A 78 15.46 14.18 12.96
N THR A 79 15.49 15.51 12.84
CA THR A 79 16.19 16.17 11.73
C THR A 79 17.70 15.97 11.86
N GLN A 80 18.34 15.54 10.79
CA GLN A 80 19.79 15.35 10.71
C GLN A 80 20.41 16.46 9.85
N ILE A 81 21.58 16.98 10.27
CA ILE A 81 22.37 17.92 9.49
C ILE A 81 23.68 17.23 9.11
N PHE A 82 24.04 17.30 7.84
CA PHE A 82 25.25 16.73 7.29
C PHE A 82 26.04 17.81 6.55
N GLU A 83 27.31 18.00 6.93
CA GLU A 83 28.22 18.98 6.34
C GLU A 83 29.41 18.27 5.68
N GLU A 84 29.73 18.67 4.46
CA GLU A 84 30.82 18.09 3.70
C GLU A 84 31.35 19.11 2.65
N TYR A 85 32.58 18.90 2.19
CA TYR A 85 33.16 19.60 1.04
C TYR A 85 33.52 18.57 -0.03
N PRO A 86 32.55 18.08 -0.81
CA PRO A 86 32.78 17.00 -1.74
C PRO A 86 33.57 17.45 -2.98
N GLU A 87 34.63 16.77 -3.31
CA GLU A 87 35.40 17.00 -4.53
C GLU A 87 34.74 16.41 -5.79
N ASN A 88 33.99 15.32 -5.61
CA ASN A 88 33.31 14.55 -6.67
C ASN A 88 31.90 14.21 -6.29
N ASP A 89 31.15 13.61 -7.22
CA ASP A 89 29.84 13.04 -6.96
C ASP A 89 29.89 12.06 -5.76
N LEU A 90 28.93 12.18 -4.83
CA LEU A 90 28.93 11.46 -3.58
C LEU A 90 27.69 10.55 -3.47
N VAL A 91 27.90 9.31 -3.03
CA VAL A 91 26.79 8.40 -2.64
C VAL A 91 26.82 8.26 -1.13
N ILE A 92 25.72 8.67 -0.47
CA ILE A 92 25.59 8.61 0.98
C ILE A 92 24.17 8.22 1.40
N ASN A 93 24.08 7.27 2.33
CA ASN A 93 22.79 6.87 2.91
C ASN A 93 22.62 7.50 4.29
N PHE A 94 21.42 7.97 4.59
CA PHE A 94 21.05 8.53 5.88
C PHE A 94 20.09 7.60 6.62
N SER A 95 20.27 7.49 7.93
CA SER A 95 19.37 6.74 8.81
C SER A 95 18.78 7.68 9.85
N LEU A 96 17.48 7.93 9.79
CA LEU A 96 16.78 8.82 10.71
C LEU A 96 16.21 8.01 11.88
N SER A 97 16.39 8.51 13.09
CA SER A 97 15.82 7.96 14.31
C SER A 97 14.46 8.59 14.59
N ASP A 98 13.53 7.82 15.16
CA ASP A 98 12.26 8.33 15.61
C ASP A 98 12.46 9.48 16.61
N GLN A 99 11.67 10.51 16.47
CA GLN A 99 11.55 11.54 17.49
C GLN A 99 10.49 11.06 18.47
N MET A 100 10.91 10.59 19.65
CA MET A 100 9.98 10.49 20.78
C MET A 100 9.42 11.89 21.03
N LEU A 101 8.12 12.03 20.91
CA LEU A 101 7.40 13.28 21.12
C LEU A 101 7.40 13.59 22.63
N ASP A 102 8.47 14.20 23.13
CA ASP A 102 8.37 15.08 24.26
C ASP A 102 7.78 16.41 23.73
N GLU A 103 6.54 16.70 24.13
CA GLU A 103 5.81 17.94 23.92
C GLU A 103 5.80 18.48 22.47
N ILE A 104 4.61 18.48 21.87
CA ILE A 104 4.40 19.01 20.51
C ILE A 104 4.63 20.53 20.57
N GLU A 105 5.83 21.01 20.32
CA GLU A 105 6.02 22.34 19.78
C GLU A 105 5.46 22.34 18.36
N ILE A 106 4.28 22.92 18.21
CA ILE A 106 3.75 23.31 16.89
C ILE A 106 4.63 24.47 16.41
N LEU A 107 5.83 24.15 15.97
CA LEU A 107 6.52 25.02 15.03
C LEU A 107 5.66 25.00 13.78
N SER A 108 4.95 26.10 13.55
CA SER A 108 4.28 26.35 12.28
C SER A 108 5.32 26.10 11.19
N SER A 109 5.30 24.88 10.63
CA SER A 109 6.10 24.58 9.45
C SER A 109 5.68 25.63 8.42
N LYS A 110 6.60 26.50 8.05
CA LYS A 110 6.45 27.36 6.86
C LYS A 110 5.76 26.49 5.83
N GLU A 111 4.58 26.91 5.38
CA GLU A 111 3.79 26.21 4.37
C GLU A 111 4.77 25.64 3.35
N GLU A 112 4.88 24.30 3.30
CA GLU A 112 5.65 23.65 2.24
C GLU A 112 5.16 24.32 0.97
N GLN A 113 6.08 24.86 0.19
CA GLN A 113 5.72 25.63 -1.00
C GLN A 113 4.97 24.70 -1.96
N ILE A 114 3.67 24.57 -1.73
CA ILE A 114 2.73 23.69 -2.46
C ILE A 114 2.85 23.93 -3.97
N HIS A 115 3.20 25.15 -4.36
CA HIS A 115 3.42 25.53 -5.75
C HIS A 115 4.67 24.92 -6.41
N LEU A 116 5.58 24.33 -5.62
CA LEU A 116 6.76 23.64 -6.15
C LEU A 116 6.53 22.12 -6.32
N LYS A 117 5.43 21.57 -5.78
CA LYS A 117 5.09 20.16 -6.00
C LYS A 117 4.60 19.97 -7.44
N THR A 118 5.25 19.09 -8.19
CA THR A 118 4.87 18.74 -9.57
C THR A 118 3.59 17.92 -9.64
N GLU A 119 3.16 17.32 -8.54
CA GLU A 119 1.94 16.50 -8.42
C GLU A 119 0.84 17.33 -7.75
N MET A 120 -0.19 17.69 -8.52
CA MET A 120 -1.36 18.40 -8.00
C MET A 120 -2.37 17.44 -7.39
N SER A 121 -3.08 17.88 -6.32
CA SER A 121 -4.18 17.14 -5.69
C SER A 121 -3.77 15.78 -5.12
N THR A 122 -2.53 15.63 -4.66
CA THR A 122 -2.00 14.43 -4.02
C THR A 122 -2.12 14.57 -2.50
N ILE A 123 -2.52 13.48 -1.85
CA ILE A 123 -2.57 13.35 -0.38
C ILE A 123 -1.81 12.08 -0.01
N ASP A 124 -0.79 12.25 0.83
CA ASP A 124 -0.03 11.14 1.41
C ASP A 124 -0.58 10.83 2.81
N LEU A 125 -0.95 9.57 3.04
CA LEU A 125 -1.44 9.05 4.30
C LEU A 125 -0.42 8.06 4.85
N SER A 126 0.19 8.39 5.97
CA SER A 126 1.00 7.43 6.71
C SER A 126 0.10 6.46 7.48
N ILE A 127 0.59 5.25 7.72
CA ILE A 127 -0.18 4.22 8.42
C ILE A 127 -0.45 4.59 9.90
N GLU A 128 0.42 5.41 10.50
CA GLU A 128 0.25 5.92 11.87
C GLU A 128 -1.05 6.74 11.98
N LYS A 129 -1.32 7.61 11.00
CA LYS A 129 -2.56 8.38 10.94
C LYS A 129 -3.80 7.50 10.79
N VAL A 130 -3.70 6.40 10.04
CA VAL A 130 -4.79 5.43 9.89
C VAL A 130 -5.07 4.73 11.23
N LYS A 131 -4.02 4.37 11.99
CA LYS A 131 -4.15 3.66 13.27
C LYS A 131 -4.73 4.50 14.41
N ILE A 132 -4.62 5.83 14.34
CA ILE A 132 -5.20 6.77 15.35
C ILE A 132 -6.72 6.86 15.21
N LEU A 133 -7.26 6.61 14.02
CA LEU A 133 -8.70 6.69 13.78
C LEU A 133 -9.45 5.54 14.46
N PRO A 134 -10.72 5.77 14.86
CA PRO A 134 -11.53 4.73 15.47
C PRO A 134 -11.64 3.51 14.56
N ALA A 135 -11.31 2.33 15.11
CA ALA A 135 -11.40 1.06 14.44
C ALA A 135 -12.85 0.55 14.38
N LEU A 136 -13.31 0.12 13.23
CA LEU A 136 -14.62 -0.54 13.08
C LEU A 136 -14.47 -2.02 13.43
N PHE A 137 -15.15 -2.47 14.49
CA PHE A 137 -15.05 -3.83 15.03
C PHE A 137 -13.60 -4.29 15.35
N GLY A 138 -12.71 -3.34 15.64
CA GLY A 138 -11.30 -3.60 15.91
C GLY A 138 -10.39 -3.61 14.68
N GLU A 139 -10.92 -3.24 13.50
CA GLU A 139 -10.16 -3.16 12.25
C GLU A 139 -9.97 -1.70 11.80
N ASN A 140 -8.71 -1.29 11.66
CA ASN A 140 -8.33 -0.01 11.07
C ASN A 140 -8.30 -0.17 9.54
N ASP A 141 -9.20 0.53 8.84
CA ASP A 141 -9.39 0.37 7.41
C ASP A 141 -8.87 1.60 6.65
N ILE A 142 -7.93 1.37 5.74
CA ILE A 142 -7.30 2.41 4.92
C ILE A 142 -8.32 3.08 3.99
N MET A 143 -9.21 2.29 3.37
CA MET A 143 -10.19 2.84 2.43
C MET A 143 -11.21 3.72 3.16
N LYS A 144 -11.60 3.35 4.40
CA LYS A 144 -12.45 4.19 5.24
C LYS A 144 -11.75 5.47 5.68
N THR A 145 -10.46 5.41 5.96
CA THR A 145 -9.66 6.62 6.23
C THR A 145 -9.64 7.56 5.04
N ILE A 146 -9.48 7.02 3.82
CA ILE A 146 -9.53 7.81 2.58
C ILE A 146 -10.89 8.47 2.39
N GLN A 147 -11.99 7.84 2.79
CA GLN A 147 -13.35 8.39 2.72
C GLN A 147 -13.53 9.67 3.55
N LEU A 148 -12.72 9.89 4.59
CA LEU A 148 -12.75 11.10 5.40
C LEU A 148 -12.05 12.31 4.74
N LEU A 149 -11.37 12.09 3.62
CA LEU A 149 -10.61 13.14 2.94
C LEU A 149 -11.52 14.06 2.10
N PRO A 150 -11.22 15.35 2.01
CA PRO A 150 -11.99 16.28 1.19
C PRO A 150 -12.08 15.84 -0.27
N GLY A 151 -13.29 15.84 -0.85
CA GLY A 151 -13.55 15.46 -2.23
C GLY A 151 -13.63 13.95 -2.47
N VAL A 152 -13.71 13.16 -1.41
CA VAL A 152 -14.02 11.72 -1.43
C VAL A 152 -15.36 11.51 -0.76
N GLN A 153 -16.20 10.67 -1.34
CA GLN A 153 -17.53 10.33 -0.81
C GLN A 153 -17.69 8.81 -0.77
N THR A 154 -18.56 8.36 0.14
CA THR A 154 -19.02 6.98 0.20
C THR A 154 -20.27 6.81 -0.66
N GLY A 155 -20.47 5.64 -1.29
CA GLY A 155 -21.72 5.36 -2.02
C GLY A 155 -22.87 5.01 -1.11
N SER A 156 -22.60 4.23 -0.08
CA SER A 156 -23.55 3.85 0.97
C SER A 156 -22.83 3.82 2.31
N GLU A 157 -23.53 4.13 3.39
CA GLU A 157 -22.96 4.07 4.73
C GLU A 157 -22.39 2.67 5.02
N GLY A 158 -21.19 2.63 5.58
CA GLY A 158 -20.51 1.39 5.94
C GLY A 158 -19.79 0.68 4.81
N THR A 159 -19.90 1.11 3.54
CA THR A 159 -19.20 0.48 2.42
C THR A 159 -17.81 1.11 2.16
N SER A 160 -16.89 0.33 1.59
CA SER A 160 -15.55 0.80 1.19
C SER A 160 -15.50 1.38 -0.23
N GLY A 161 -16.62 1.52 -0.91
CA GLY A 161 -16.70 2.15 -2.23
C GLY A 161 -16.29 3.62 -2.17
N LEU A 162 -15.43 4.06 -3.10
CA LEU A 162 -14.94 5.43 -3.16
C LEU A 162 -15.48 6.15 -4.38
N TYR A 163 -16.11 7.29 -4.14
CA TYR A 163 -16.50 8.26 -5.16
C TYR A 163 -15.60 9.47 -5.04
N VAL A 164 -14.69 9.65 -5.98
CA VAL A 164 -13.70 10.73 -5.94
C VAL A 164 -14.07 11.75 -7.00
N ARG A 165 -14.36 13.01 -6.56
CA ARG A 165 -14.74 14.12 -7.44
C ARG A 165 -15.86 13.74 -8.43
N GLY A 166 -16.84 12.95 -7.98
CA GLY A 166 -17.98 12.52 -8.80
C GLY A 166 -17.75 11.27 -9.64
N GLY A 167 -16.52 10.72 -9.69
CA GLY A 167 -16.26 9.45 -10.36
C GLY A 167 -16.59 8.26 -9.47
N GLY A 168 -17.16 7.20 -10.05
CA GLY A 168 -17.59 5.99 -9.35
C GLY A 168 -16.42 5.08 -8.91
N PRO A 169 -16.73 4.05 -8.10
CA PRO A 169 -15.70 3.14 -7.56
C PRO A 169 -14.91 2.40 -8.64
N ASP A 170 -15.52 2.08 -9.76
CA ASP A 170 -14.92 1.44 -10.93
C ASP A 170 -13.96 2.36 -11.70
N GLN A 171 -14.01 3.67 -11.47
CA GLN A 171 -13.17 4.67 -12.11
C GLN A 171 -11.90 5.00 -11.30
N ASN A 172 -11.71 4.39 -10.16
CA ASN A 172 -10.51 4.55 -9.33
C ASN A 172 -9.49 3.45 -9.66
N LEU A 173 -8.22 3.83 -9.83
CA LEU A 173 -7.12 2.89 -9.95
C LEU A 173 -6.54 2.59 -8.57
N ILE A 174 -6.79 1.38 -8.07
CA ILE A 174 -6.28 0.94 -6.78
C ILE A 174 -5.09 0.02 -7.04
N LEU A 175 -3.94 0.37 -6.47
CA LEU A 175 -2.69 -0.35 -6.63
C LEU A 175 -2.16 -0.82 -5.28
N LEU A 176 -1.68 -2.06 -5.21
CA LEU A 176 -0.87 -2.56 -4.10
C LEU A 176 0.53 -2.90 -4.63
N ASP A 177 1.56 -2.23 -4.12
CA ASP A 177 2.93 -2.27 -4.64
C ASP A 177 3.00 -2.08 -6.17
N GLY A 178 2.12 -1.21 -6.70
CA GLY A 178 2.02 -0.88 -8.12
C GLY A 178 1.26 -1.92 -8.95
N VAL A 179 0.68 -2.96 -8.38
CA VAL A 179 -0.14 -3.97 -9.08
C VAL A 179 -1.62 -3.62 -8.92
N PRO A 180 -2.43 -3.58 -9.99
CA PRO A 180 -3.86 -3.33 -9.90
C PRO A 180 -4.57 -4.38 -9.04
N VAL A 181 -5.40 -3.91 -8.11
CA VAL A 181 -6.32 -4.71 -7.31
C VAL A 181 -7.72 -4.48 -7.85
N TYR A 182 -8.34 -5.54 -8.32
CA TYR A 182 -9.75 -5.50 -8.72
C TYR A 182 -10.61 -5.69 -7.49
N ASN A 183 -11.77 -5.29 -7.31
CA ASN A 183 -12.62 -5.41 -6.13
C ASN A 183 -11.81 -5.37 -4.80
N ALA A 184 -11.47 -4.17 -4.39
CA ALA A 184 -10.63 -3.92 -3.21
C ALA A 184 -11.40 -4.02 -1.87
N SER A 185 -12.43 -4.90 -1.80
CA SER A 185 -13.31 -4.97 -0.63
C SER A 185 -13.74 -6.39 -0.29
N HIS A 186 -13.92 -6.61 1.01
CA HIS A 186 -14.52 -7.79 1.62
C HIS A 186 -15.93 -7.49 2.14
N LEU A 187 -16.69 -8.54 2.43
CA LEU A 187 -18.04 -8.46 3.04
C LEU A 187 -18.91 -7.43 2.31
N PHE A 188 -19.04 -7.55 0.98
CA PHE A 188 -19.83 -6.66 0.14
C PHE A 188 -19.49 -5.17 0.30
N GLY A 189 -18.24 -4.86 0.60
CA GLY A 189 -17.75 -3.49 0.77
C GLY A 189 -17.58 -3.04 2.22
N PHE A 190 -17.83 -3.88 3.21
CA PHE A 190 -17.74 -3.49 4.63
C PHE A 190 -16.28 -3.29 5.10
N PHE A 191 -15.35 -4.07 4.57
CA PHE A 191 -13.92 -3.96 4.86
C PHE A 191 -13.11 -3.87 3.57
N SER A 192 -11.96 -3.23 3.63
CA SER A 192 -11.00 -3.29 2.52
C SER A 192 -10.14 -4.55 2.60
N VAL A 193 -9.60 -4.94 1.44
CA VAL A 193 -8.64 -6.05 1.34
C VAL A 193 -7.26 -5.72 1.93
N PHE A 194 -7.05 -4.46 2.35
CA PHE A 194 -5.77 -3.97 2.83
C PHE A 194 -5.63 -4.13 4.34
N ASN A 195 -4.79 -5.07 4.75
CA ASN A 195 -4.42 -5.23 6.16
C ASN A 195 -3.45 -4.12 6.57
N SER A 196 -3.89 -3.22 7.46
CA SER A 196 -3.12 -2.07 7.93
C SER A 196 -1.75 -2.44 8.54
N ASP A 197 -1.59 -3.67 9.05
CA ASP A 197 -0.34 -4.11 9.66
C ASP A 197 0.74 -4.45 8.63
N ALA A 198 0.33 -4.74 7.38
CA ALA A 198 1.22 -5.02 6.26
C ALA A 198 1.52 -3.77 5.40
N ILE A 199 0.87 -2.63 5.67
CA ILE A 199 0.97 -1.42 4.85
C ILE A 199 1.90 -0.41 5.50
N ASN A 200 2.71 0.24 4.66
CA ASN A 200 3.61 1.33 5.03
C ASN A 200 2.94 2.69 4.80
N SER A 201 2.46 2.93 3.57
CA SER A 201 1.92 4.23 3.18
C SER A 201 0.87 4.10 2.09
N THR A 202 0.04 5.13 1.96
CA THR A 202 -0.97 5.22 0.92
C THR A 202 -0.96 6.62 0.32
N LYS A 203 -0.90 6.69 -1.00
CA LYS A 203 -0.97 7.92 -1.77
C LYS A 203 -2.28 7.99 -2.54
N LEU A 204 -3.08 9.03 -2.31
CA LEU A 204 -4.29 9.33 -3.09
C LEU A 204 -4.01 10.49 -4.04
N VAL A 205 -4.19 10.28 -5.35
CA VAL A 205 -4.13 11.30 -6.39
C VAL A 205 -5.54 11.52 -6.94
N LYS A 206 -6.15 12.67 -6.66
CA LYS A 206 -7.55 12.99 -6.97
C LYS A 206 -7.78 13.59 -8.35
N GLY A 207 -6.88 13.44 -9.28
CA GLY A 207 -6.92 14.00 -10.63
C GLY A 207 -5.60 14.65 -11.01
N GLY A 208 -5.36 14.86 -12.31
CA GLY A 208 -4.07 15.34 -12.80
C GLY A 208 -2.93 14.36 -12.54
N PHE A 209 -3.24 13.06 -12.51
CA PHE A 209 -2.26 12.03 -12.20
C PHE A 209 -1.19 11.93 -13.31
N PRO A 210 0.07 11.66 -12.90
CA PRO A 210 1.17 11.50 -13.84
C PRO A 210 0.90 10.44 -14.91
N SER A 211 1.51 10.60 -16.09
CA SER A 211 1.34 9.70 -17.25
C SER A 211 1.71 8.23 -17.00
N ARG A 212 2.44 7.94 -15.92
CA ARG A 212 2.74 6.55 -15.48
C ARG A 212 1.49 5.78 -15.03
N TYR A 213 0.41 6.47 -14.68
CA TYR A 213 -0.87 5.89 -14.31
C TYR A 213 -1.85 5.97 -15.49
N GLY A 214 -2.60 4.91 -15.71
CA GLY A 214 -3.59 4.85 -16.78
C GLY A 214 -4.68 3.83 -16.51
N GLY A 215 -5.68 3.79 -17.41
CA GLY A 215 -6.76 2.80 -17.37
C GLY A 215 -7.90 3.12 -16.40
N ARG A 216 -7.88 4.27 -15.72
CA ARG A 216 -8.98 4.78 -14.87
C ARG A 216 -9.10 6.29 -15.00
N LEU A 217 -10.26 6.85 -14.65
CA LEU A 217 -10.62 8.23 -14.98
C LEU A 217 -10.70 9.16 -13.76
N SER A 218 -10.97 8.64 -12.56
CA SER A 218 -11.28 9.47 -11.39
C SER A 218 -10.08 9.70 -10.49
N SER A 219 -9.48 8.66 -9.95
CA SER A 219 -8.37 8.77 -9.02
C SER A 219 -7.39 7.61 -9.11
N VAL A 220 -6.23 7.80 -8.48
CA VAL A 220 -5.25 6.74 -8.23
C VAL A 220 -5.03 6.62 -6.73
N ILE A 221 -5.14 5.40 -6.21
CA ILE A 221 -4.81 5.04 -4.84
C ILE A 221 -3.64 4.07 -4.90
N ASP A 222 -2.44 4.55 -4.59
CA ASP A 222 -1.22 3.76 -4.61
C ASP A 222 -0.82 3.39 -3.18
N ILE A 223 -0.95 2.10 -2.86
CA ILE A 223 -0.71 1.53 -1.53
C ILE A 223 0.61 0.78 -1.56
N LYS A 224 1.50 1.09 -0.61
CA LYS A 224 2.80 0.44 -0.47
C LYS A 224 2.80 -0.49 0.73
N MET A 225 3.24 -1.73 0.54
CA MET A 225 3.48 -2.67 1.62
C MET A 225 4.79 -2.33 2.34
N LYS A 226 4.83 -2.63 3.65
CA LYS A 226 6.07 -2.62 4.43
C LYS A 226 7.14 -3.49 3.78
N GLU A 227 8.40 -3.14 3.99
CA GLU A 227 9.54 -3.89 3.46
C GLU A 227 10.06 -4.95 4.45
N GLY A 228 9.58 -4.90 5.70
CA GLY A 228 10.02 -5.73 6.80
C GLY A 228 11.32 -5.22 7.46
N ASN A 229 11.48 -5.53 8.74
CA ASN A 229 12.59 -5.07 9.55
C ASN A 229 13.89 -5.79 9.18
N MET A 230 14.95 -5.05 8.78
CA MET A 230 16.25 -5.61 8.42
C MET A 230 17.16 -5.91 9.62
N LYS A 231 16.80 -5.47 10.83
CA LYS A 231 17.69 -5.48 12.00
C LYS A 231 17.26 -6.43 13.08
N LYS A 232 15.94 -6.51 13.36
CA LYS A 232 15.38 -7.32 14.46
C LYS A 232 14.08 -8.01 14.04
N PHE A 233 13.80 -9.16 14.63
CA PHE A 233 12.51 -9.83 14.49
C PHE A 233 11.46 -9.08 15.30
N GLN A 234 10.29 -8.87 14.69
CA GLN A 234 9.12 -8.26 15.33
C GLN A 234 7.88 -9.05 14.94
N GLY A 235 6.89 -9.05 15.84
CA GLY A 235 5.61 -9.66 15.56
C GLY A 235 4.52 -8.94 16.33
N GLN A 236 3.35 -8.86 15.73
CA GLN A 236 2.15 -8.34 16.36
C GLN A 236 0.97 -9.23 15.99
N GLY A 237 0.00 -9.31 16.89
CA GLY A 237 -1.23 -10.05 16.66
C GLY A 237 -2.39 -9.39 17.37
N SER A 238 -3.58 -9.53 16.81
CA SER A 238 -4.80 -9.06 17.45
C SER A 238 -5.94 -10.03 17.23
N ILE A 239 -6.81 -10.13 18.23
CA ILE A 239 -8.05 -10.89 18.17
C ILE A 239 -9.18 -9.89 18.41
N GLY A 240 -9.93 -9.60 17.36
CA GLY A 240 -11.10 -8.74 17.37
C GLY A 240 -12.40 -9.54 17.52
N LEU A 241 -13.53 -8.84 17.49
CA LEU A 241 -14.86 -9.48 17.60
C LEU A 241 -15.20 -10.40 16.42
N ILE A 242 -14.72 -10.06 15.21
CA ILE A 242 -15.11 -10.75 13.96
C ILE A 242 -13.89 -11.25 13.17
N ALA A 243 -12.70 -10.76 13.45
CA ALA A 243 -11.48 -11.12 12.74
C ALA A 243 -10.28 -11.23 13.67
N SER A 244 -9.33 -12.05 13.29
CA SER A 244 -8.00 -12.12 13.90
C SER A 244 -6.95 -11.86 12.85
N LYS A 245 -5.86 -11.25 13.26
CA LYS A 245 -4.70 -10.97 12.40
C LYS A 245 -3.39 -11.22 13.13
N ILE A 246 -2.39 -11.57 12.35
CA ILE A 246 -1.01 -11.75 12.80
C ILE A 246 -0.08 -11.18 11.74
N SER A 247 0.98 -10.52 12.18
CA SER A 247 2.05 -10.03 11.31
C SER A 247 3.39 -10.35 11.93
N LEU A 248 4.31 -10.89 11.14
CA LEU A 248 5.67 -11.23 11.51
C LEU A 248 6.62 -10.60 10.51
N GLU A 249 7.67 -9.94 10.99
CA GLU A 249 8.71 -9.34 10.15
C GLU A 249 10.08 -9.53 10.79
N GLY A 250 11.12 -9.49 9.97
CA GLY A 250 12.47 -9.60 10.46
C GLY A 250 13.52 -9.83 9.38
N PRO A 251 14.81 -9.89 9.77
CA PRO A 251 15.90 -10.17 8.86
C PRO A 251 16.00 -11.66 8.54
N ILE A 252 16.07 -12.00 7.24
CA ILE A 252 16.62 -13.29 6.79
C ILE A 252 18.14 -13.21 6.83
N ILE A 253 18.70 -12.09 6.36
CA ILE A 253 20.12 -11.74 6.47
C ILE A 253 20.16 -10.32 6.99
N LYS A 254 20.73 -10.12 8.18
CA LYS A 254 20.80 -8.81 8.85
C LYS A 254 21.38 -7.75 7.93
N ASP A 255 20.74 -6.57 7.89
CA ASP A 255 21.08 -5.39 7.09
C ASP A 255 21.13 -5.64 5.55
N LYS A 256 20.66 -6.80 5.09
CA LYS A 256 20.69 -7.18 3.67
C LYS A 256 19.38 -7.73 3.14
N THR A 257 18.69 -8.58 3.90
CA THR A 257 17.46 -9.23 3.45
C THR A 257 16.45 -9.23 4.57
N SER A 258 15.30 -8.63 4.34
CA SER A 258 14.16 -8.65 5.26
C SER A 258 12.95 -9.34 4.64
N PHE A 259 12.04 -9.76 5.51
CA PHE A 259 10.73 -10.24 5.12
C PHE A 259 9.65 -9.66 6.03
N ILE A 260 8.43 -9.61 5.50
CA ILE A 260 7.20 -9.46 6.26
C ILE A 260 6.18 -10.46 5.74
N ILE A 261 5.46 -11.09 6.66
CA ILE A 261 4.29 -11.94 6.38
C ILE A 261 3.17 -11.47 7.29
N SER A 262 2.00 -11.22 6.73
CA SER A 262 0.82 -10.84 7.50
C SER A 262 -0.38 -11.64 7.02
N ALA A 263 -1.17 -12.17 7.97
CA ALA A 263 -2.39 -12.92 7.72
C ALA A 263 -3.55 -12.33 8.52
N ARG A 264 -4.74 -12.33 7.92
CA ARG A 264 -6.00 -11.92 8.55
C ARG A 264 -7.09 -12.91 8.14
N ARG A 265 -7.97 -13.28 9.07
CA ARG A 265 -9.16 -14.09 8.79
C ARG A 265 -10.32 -13.66 9.68
N THR A 266 -11.52 -13.57 9.06
CA THR A 266 -12.77 -13.44 9.81
C THR A 266 -13.30 -14.83 10.18
N TYR A 267 -14.12 -14.90 11.23
CA TYR A 267 -14.71 -16.15 11.72
C TYR A 267 -16.22 -16.03 11.95
N LEU A 268 -16.91 -15.21 11.16
CA LEU A 268 -18.37 -15.08 11.19
C LEU A 268 -19.06 -16.42 10.92
N ASP A 269 -18.48 -17.26 10.06
CA ASP A 269 -18.91 -18.64 9.81
C ASP A 269 -18.89 -19.51 11.09
N ILE A 270 -17.91 -19.33 11.95
CA ILE A 270 -17.78 -20.06 13.21
C ILE A 270 -18.73 -19.48 14.25
N LEU A 271 -18.81 -18.15 14.38
CA LEU A 271 -19.67 -17.47 15.35
C LEU A 271 -21.15 -17.69 15.08
N ALA A 272 -21.56 -17.86 13.83
CA ALA A 272 -22.95 -18.12 13.44
C ALA A 272 -23.44 -19.53 13.81
N ARG A 273 -22.55 -20.54 13.88
CA ARG A 273 -22.92 -21.96 14.10
C ARG A 273 -23.82 -22.21 15.31
N PRO A 274 -23.52 -21.70 16.53
CA PRO A 274 -24.40 -21.95 17.68
C PRO A 274 -25.80 -21.36 17.54
N PHE A 275 -25.89 -20.21 16.87
CA PHE A 275 -27.18 -19.53 16.62
C PHE A 275 -27.99 -20.31 15.58
N ILE A 276 -27.37 -20.78 14.50
CA ILE A 276 -27.99 -21.62 13.48
C ILE A 276 -28.47 -22.93 14.12
N ALA A 277 -27.62 -23.57 14.93
CA ALA A 277 -27.99 -24.82 15.63
C ALA A 277 -29.16 -24.63 16.60
N ALA A 278 -29.18 -23.54 17.35
CA ALA A 278 -30.29 -23.22 18.25
C ALA A 278 -31.58 -22.98 17.49
N ALA A 279 -31.56 -22.25 16.36
CA ALA A 279 -32.72 -22.01 15.51
C ALA A 279 -33.30 -23.27 14.89
N GLN A 280 -32.47 -24.32 14.69
CA GLN A 280 -32.91 -25.58 14.04
C GLN A 280 -33.26 -26.68 15.03
N LYS A 281 -33.21 -26.44 16.32
CA LYS A 281 -33.43 -27.50 17.35
C LYS A 281 -34.74 -28.28 17.21
N ASN A 282 -35.75 -27.63 16.67
CA ASN A 282 -37.08 -28.22 16.46
C ASN A 282 -37.54 -28.23 14.98
N SER A 283 -36.59 -28.11 14.06
CA SER A 283 -36.85 -28.07 12.61
C SER A 283 -36.45 -29.38 11.94
N SER A 284 -37.25 -29.84 10.98
CA SER A 284 -36.90 -30.91 10.06
C SER A 284 -35.82 -30.45 9.06
N SER A 285 -35.68 -29.15 8.86
CA SER A 285 -34.70 -28.56 7.97
C SER A 285 -33.31 -28.48 8.62
N LYS A 286 -32.28 -28.89 7.90
CA LYS A 286 -30.87 -28.71 8.29
C LYS A 286 -30.26 -27.63 7.43
N ASN A 287 -30.01 -26.48 8.05
CA ASN A 287 -29.43 -25.36 7.34
C ASN A 287 -27.98 -25.16 7.82
N THR A 288 -27.07 -24.99 6.89
CA THR A 288 -25.72 -24.56 7.18
C THR A 288 -25.40 -23.38 6.30
N GLY A 289 -24.76 -22.38 6.87
CA GLY A 289 -24.38 -21.21 6.12
C GLY A 289 -23.33 -20.42 6.86
N GLY A 290 -22.61 -19.61 6.14
CA GLY A 290 -21.59 -18.78 6.73
C GLY A 290 -20.93 -17.88 5.72
N TYR A 291 -20.20 -16.93 6.28
CA TYR A 291 -19.34 -16.05 5.52
C TYR A 291 -18.00 -15.94 6.23
N TYR A 292 -16.95 -15.96 5.45
CA TYR A 292 -15.61 -15.60 5.90
C TYR A 292 -14.79 -15.01 4.76
N PHE A 293 -13.80 -14.24 5.12
CA PHE A 293 -12.71 -13.87 4.23
C PHE A 293 -11.36 -14.10 4.91
N TYR A 294 -10.31 -14.18 4.10
CA TYR A 294 -8.95 -14.17 4.57
C TYR A 294 -8.06 -13.36 3.63
N ASP A 295 -6.99 -12.83 4.19
CA ASP A 295 -5.90 -12.15 3.49
C ASP A 295 -4.56 -12.73 3.92
N LEU A 296 -3.68 -12.90 2.96
CA LEU A 296 -2.28 -13.21 3.17
C LEU A 296 -1.43 -12.22 2.39
N ASN A 297 -0.57 -11.49 3.09
CA ASN A 297 0.41 -10.59 2.51
C ASN A 297 1.81 -11.11 2.79
N GLY A 298 2.70 -11.03 1.81
CA GLY A 298 4.10 -11.37 1.97
C GLY A 298 4.99 -10.47 1.14
N LYS A 299 6.11 -10.02 1.71
CA LYS A 299 7.11 -9.26 0.96
C LYS A 299 8.51 -9.65 1.43
N ILE A 300 9.42 -9.75 0.47
CA ILE A 300 10.85 -9.94 0.69
C ILE A 300 11.57 -8.78 0.02
N ASN A 301 12.49 -8.19 0.74
CA ASN A 301 13.38 -7.13 0.27
C ASN A 301 14.82 -7.64 0.38
N HIS A 302 15.57 -7.57 -0.73
CA HIS A 302 16.95 -8.04 -0.78
C HIS A 302 17.87 -6.99 -1.42
N LYS A 303 18.82 -6.50 -0.63
CA LYS A 303 19.90 -5.61 -1.08
C LYS A 303 21.05 -6.45 -1.62
N ILE A 304 21.15 -6.56 -2.96
CA ILE A 304 22.25 -7.27 -3.63
C ILE A 304 23.55 -6.48 -3.47
N SER A 305 23.47 -5.16 -3.69
CA SER A 305 24.60 -4.21 -3.55
C SER A 305 24.05 -2.80 -3.30
N GLU A 306 24.92 -1.80 -3.15
CA GLU A 306 24.48 -0.39 -3.04
C GLU A 306 23.73 0.10 -4.29
N LYS A 307 23.95 -0.54 -5.44
CA LYS A 307 23.33 -0.17 -6.71
C LYS A 307 22.13 -1.03 -7.10
N HIS A 308 21.94 -2.19 -6.48
CA HIS A 308 20.93 -3.17 -6.88
C HIS A 308 20.11 -3.63 -5.68
N ARG A 309 18.79 -3.52 -5.78
CA ARG A 309 17.85 -4.01 -4.78
C ARG A 309 16.67 -4.72 -5.45
N LEU A 310 16.29 -5.87 -4.92
CA LEU A 310 15.15 -6.67 -5.39
C LEU A 310 14.06 -6.71 -4.33
N TYR A 311 12.82 -6.70 -4.79
CA TYR A 311 11.63 -6.86 -3.97
C TYR A 311 10.72 -7.89 -4.61
N LEU A 312 10.23 -8.81 -3.80
CA LEU A 312 9.16 -9.72 -4.17
C LEU A 312 7.99 -9.46 -3.23
N SER A 313 6.87 -9.00 -3.76
CA SER A 313 5.64 -8.84 -3.00
C SER A 313 4.55 -9.75 -3.53
N HIS A 314 3.72 -10.26 -2.61
CA HIS A 314 2.61 -11.14 -2.89
C HIS A 314 1.44 -10.81 -1.98
N TYR A 315 0.24 -10.81 -2.55
CA TYR A 315 -1.01 -10.75 -1.82
C TYR A 315 -1.98 -11.77 -2.40
N MET A 316 -2.68 -12.47 -1.53
CA MET A 316 -3.85 -13.26 -1.88
C MET A 316 -4.93 -13.08 -0.82
N GLY A 317 -6.18 -13.00 -1.27
CA GLY A 317 -7.34 -12.91 -0.41
C GLY A 317 -8.57 -13.41 -1.13
N ASP A 318 -9.41 -14.11 -0.38
CA ASP A 318 -10.68 -14.64 -0.86
C ASP A 318 -11.79 -14.35 0.13
N ASP A 319 -12.97 -14.07 -0.42
CA ASP A 319 -14.26 -14.06 0.27
C ASP A 319 -15.04 -15.30 -0.09
N ARG A 320 -15.72 -15.89 0.87
CA ARG A 320 -16.63 -17.00 0.65
C ARG A 320 -17.90 -16.86 1.47
N PHE A 321 -19.03 -16.73 0.76
CA PHE A 321 -20.36 -16.90 1.30
C PHE A 321 -20.90 -18.24 0.83
N TYR A 322 -21.51 -19.01 1.73
CA TYR A 322 -22.17 -20.27 1.40
C TYR A 322 -23.45 -20.43 2.21
N LEU A 323 -24.47 -21.02 1.59
CA LEU A 323 -25.74 -21.34 2.20
C LEU A 323 -26.18 -22.71 1.67
N ASN A 324 -26.41 -23.66 2.58
CA ASN A 324 -26.98 -24.95 2.27
C ASN A 324 -28.25 -25.11 3.11
N VAL A 325 -29.37 -25.32 2.46
CA VAL A 325 -30.67 -25.55 3.07
C VAL A 325 -31.12 -26.94 2.65
N SER A 326 -31.36 -27.83 3.61
CA SER A 326 -31.81 -29.19 3.34
C SER A 326 -33.08 -29.48 4.13
N ASP A 327 -34.18 -29.72 3.43
CA ASP A 327 -35.46 -30.11 3.99
C ASP A 327 -35.67 -31.59 3.74
N ASN A 328 -35.83 -32.35 4.84
CA ASN A 328 -36.17 -33.75 4.77
C ASN A 328 -37.69 -33.92 5.06
N TYR A 329 -38.36 -34.65 4.20
CA TYR A 329 -39.73 -34.99 4.38
C TYR A 329 -39.92 -36.51 4.30
N SER A 330 -40.81 -37.01 5.12
CA SER A 330 -41.13 -38.43 5.16
C SER A 330 -42.62 -38.58 5.38
N ASN A 331 -43.26 -39.47 4.57
CA ASN A 331 -44.58 -39.96 4.78
C ASN A 331 -44.60 -41.50 4.60
N ASP A 332 -45.75 -42.14 4.77
CA ASP A 332 -45.83 -43.61 4.75
C ASP A 332 -45.36 -44.27 3.45
N SER A 333 -45.29 -43.51 2.35
CA SER A 333 -44.95 -44.05 1.02
C SER A 333 -43.66 -43.47 0.44
N ILE A 334 -43.24 -42.29 0.85
CA ILE A 334 -42.10 -41.57 0.23
C ILE A 334 -41.25 -40.91 1.30
N ASN A 335 -39.94 -41.15 1.21
CA ASN A 335 -38.92 -40.38 1.91
C ASN A 335 -38.17 -39.56 0.90
N GLY A 336 -38.02 -38.27 1.14
CA GLY A 336 -37.32 -37.40 0.23
C GLY A 336 -36.51 -36.30 0.94
N SER A 337 -35.59 -35.72 0.18
CA SER A 337 -34.85 -34.54 0.60
C SER A 337 -34.75 -33.53 -0.55
N ASN A 338 -34.99 -32.27 -0.25
CA ASN A 338 -34.73 -31.16 -1.13
C ASN A 338 -33.57 -30.38 -0.57
N THR A 339 -32.51 -30.25 -1.34
CA THR A 339 -31.31 -29.50 -0.92
C THR A 339 -31.07 -28.33 -1.86
N PHE A 340 -31.03 -27.13 -1.30
CA PHE A 340 -30.65 -25.91 -1.98
C PHE A 340 -29.27 -25.51 -1.54
N ASN A 341 -28.35 -25.34 -2.50
CA ASN A 341 -26.96 -24.90 -2.27
C ASN A 341 -26.74 -23.58 -2.99
N SER A 342 -26.19 -22.59 -2.29
CA SER A 342 -25.75 -21.33 -2.88
C SER A 342 -24.34 -21.01 -2.43
N GLU A 343 -23.48 -20.67 -3.37
CA GLU A 343 -22.11 -20.27 -3.11
C GLU A 343 -21.79 -18.98 -3.88
N LEU A 344 -21.14 -18.04 -3.20
CA LEU A 344 -20.58 -16.85 -3.78
C LEU A 344 -19.15 -16.72 -3.27
N LYS A 345 -18.20 -16.65 -4.21
CA LYS A 345 -16.78 -16.54 -3.91
C LYS A 345 -16.13 -15.50 -4.81
N TRP A 346 -15.28 -14.67 -4.23
CA TRP A 346 -14.43 -13.74 -5.00
C TRP A 346 -13.12 -13.52 -4.30
N GLY A 347 -12.08 -13.16 -5.08
CA GLY A 347 -10.76 -12.92 -4.51
C GLY A 347 -9.75 -12.43 -5.51
N ASN A 348 -8.64 -11.94 -4.99
CA ASN A 348 -7.50 -11.46 -5.75
C ASN A 348 -6.24 -12.25 -5.43
N ILE A 349 -5.43 -12.48 -6.44
CA ILE A 349 -4.05 -12.92 -6.32
C ILE A 349 -3.19 -11.93 -7.09
N ILE A 350 -2.27 -11.28 -6.40
CA ILE A 350 -1.35 -10.33 -7.03
C ILE A 350 0.08 -10.63 -6.61
N SER A 351 1.02 -10.39 -7.52
CA SER A 351 2.45 -10.53 -7.25
C SER A 351 3.23 -9.48 -8.02
N ALA A 352 4.28 -8.97 -7.43
CA ALA A 352 5.23 -8.09 -8.09
C ALA A 352 6.67 -8.51 -7.80
N LEU A 353 7.48 -8.63 -8.84
CA LEU A 353 8.92 -8.71 -8.75
C LEU A 353 9.48 -7.38 -9.25
N ARG A 354 10.15 -6.65 -8.37
CA ARG A 354 10.71 -5.34 -8.65
C ARG A 354 12.21 -5.36 -8.52
N TRP A 355 12.88 -4.73 -9.47
CA TRP A 355 14.30 -4.49 -9.47
C TRP A 355 14.59 -3.00 -9.56
N ASN A 356 15.24 -2.47 -8.52
CA ASN A 356 15.76 -1.11 -8.50
C ASN A 356 17.24 -1.14 -8.83
N TYR A 357 17.65 -0.30 -9.78
CA TYR A 357 19.02 -0.20 -10.25
C TYR A 357 19.47 1.26 -10.34
N MET A 358 20.59 1.57 -9.73
CA MET A 358 21.25 2.88 -9.74
C MET A 358 22.57 2.79 -10.53
N PRO A 359 22.56 2.97 -11.85
CA PRO A 359 23.78 2.93 -12.65
C PRO A 359 24.74 4.10 -12.33
N SER A 360 24.19 5.25 -11.97
CA SER A 360 24.96 6.44 -11.58
C SER A 360 24.18 7.27 -10.55
N ASN A 361 24.83 8.28 -9.97
CA ASN A 361 24.24 9.19 -8.99
C ASN A 361 23.05 10.01 -9.54
N LYS A 362 22.90 10.07 -10.87
CA LYS A 362 21.86 10.83 -11.57
C LYS A 362 20.75 9.96 -12.13
N ILE A 363 20.91 8.64 -12.18
CA ILE A 363 19.99 7.73 -12.85
C ILE A 363 19.52 6.66 -11.87
N PHE A 364 18.21 6.59 -11.70
CA PHE A 364 17.52 5.53 -10.97
C PHE A 364 16.55 4.82 -11.90
N ILE A 365 16.69 3.49 -12.01
CA ILE A 365 15.85 2.64 -12.85
C ILE A 365 15.03 1.72 -11.95
N ASN A 366 13.72 1.72 -12.19
CA ASN A 366 12.79 0.79 -11.54
C ASN A 366 12.14 -0.08 -12.61
N THR A 367 12.36 -1.38 -12.53
CA THR A 367 11.72 -2.37 -13.40
C THR A 367 10.83 -3.27 -12.56
N THR A 368 9.56 -3.42 -12.96
CA THR A 368 8.60 -4.23 -12.21
C THR A 368 7.87 -5.20 -13.15
N LEU A 369 7.96 -6.50 -12.85
CA LEU A 369 7.10 -7.53 -13.41
C LEU A 369 5.89 -7.70 -12.49
N ARG A 370 4.68 -7.67 -13.07
CA ARG A 370 3.42 -7.67 -12.32
C ARG A 370 2.53 -8.82 -12.77
N TYR A 371 1.87 -9.45 -11.79
CA TYR A 371 0.81 -10.41 -12.03
C TYR A 371 -0.39 -10.05 -11.19
N SER A 372 -1.58 -10.00 -11.81
CA SER A 372 -2.85 -9.76 -11.12
C SER A 372 -3.90 -10.70 -11.68
N LYS A 373 -4.62 -11.37 -10.79
CA LYS A 373 -5.74 -12.26 -11.13
C LYS A 373 -6.88 -12.00 -10.15
N TYR A 374 -8.05 -11.73 -10.69
CA TYR A 374 -9.31 -11.67 -9.95
C TYR A 374 -10.17 -12.89 -10.33
N ASN A 375 -10.73 -13.54 -9.34
CA ASN A 375 -11.67 -14.64 -9.51
C ASN A 375 -13.02 -14.26 -8.93
N PHE A 376 -14.07 -14.64 -9.61
CA PHE A 376 -15.45 -14.52 -9.14
C PHE A 376 -16.19 -15.79 -9.51
N LEU A 377 -16.92 -16.36 -8.54
CA LEU A 377 -17.75 -17.54 -8.73
C LEU A 377 -19.10 -17.32 -8.05
N THR A 378 -20.17 -17.61 -8.75
CA THR A 378 -21.50 -17.73 -8.18
C THR A 378 -22.06 -19.08 -8.62
N GLY A 379 -22.61 -19.81 -7.68
CA GLY A 379 -23.20 -21.12 -7.91
C GLY A 379 -24.52 -21.25 -7.17
N ILE A 380 -25.53 -21.82 -7.83
CA ILE A 380 -26.79 -22.24 -7.24
C ILE A 380 -27.02 -23.65 -7.69
N GLY A 381 -27.26 -24.55 -6.74
CA GLY A 381 -27.62 -25.95 -6.97
C GLY A 381 -28.92 -26.29 -6.27
N VAL A 382 -29.74 -27.09 -6.92
CA VAL A 382 -30.96 -27.69 -6.33
C VAL A 382 -30.90 -29.19 -6.57
N ASP A 383 -30.81 -29.95 -5.50
CA ASP A 383 -30.78 -31.41 -5.54
C ASP A 383 -32.04 -31.94 -4.87
N ASN A 384 -32.81 -32.73 -5.60
CA ASN A 384 -33.99 -33.41 -5.09
C ASN A 384 -33.77 -34.93 -5.14
N SER A 385 -34.01 -35.58 -4.03
CA SER A 385 -33.96 -37.05 -3.95
C SER A 385 -35.24 -37.57 -3.33
N GLU A 386 -35.80 -38.61 -3.95
CA GLU A 386 -36.99 -39.32 -3.45
C GLU A 386 -36.75 -40.83 -3.46
N THR A 387 -37.16 -41.49 -2.39
CA THR A 387 -37.11 -42.96 -2.26
C THR A 387 -38.54 -43.42 -1.92
N ILE A 388 -39.12 -44.27 -2.78
CA ILE A 388 -40.45 -44.83 -2.58
C ILE A 388 -40.32 -46.08 -1.69
N ASN A 389 -41.00 -46.07 -0.55
CA ASN A 389 -41.00 -47.19 0.38
C ASN A 389 -41.68 -48.41 -0.25
N GLY A 390 -40.97 -49.54 -0.41
CA GLY A 390 -41.50 -50.79 -0.95
C GLY A 390 -41.07 -51.18 -2.35
N ILE A 391 -40.20 -50.37 -2.99
CA ILE A 391 -39.51 -50.76 -4.22
C ILE A 391 -38.02 -50.75 -3.91
N SER A 392 -37.44 -51.92 -3.67
CA SER A 392 -36.01 -52.20 -3.53
C SER A 392 -35.42 -52.50 -4.91
#